data_e00749c5f7bf95fac4392dc9a5e7b71e
#
_entry.id   e00749c5f7bf95fac4392dc9a5e7b71e
#
_cell.length_a   1.000
_cell.length_b   1.000
_cell.length_c   1.000
_cell.angle_alpha   90.00
_cell.angle_beta   90.00
_cell.angle_gamma   90.00
#
_symmetry.space_group_name_H-M   'P 1'
#
loop_
_entity.id
_entity.type
_entity.pdbx_description
1 polymer ?
#
loop_
_entity_poly.entity_id
_entity_poly.type
_entity_poly.pdbx_seq_one_letter_code
_entity_poly.pdbx_strand_id
1 'polypeptide(L)'
;MSRPTGPATENLRVRRTRKLLRDALIELIEERGFDRLTVGEITERAMVSRAAFYRNYRDKFHLVEQIFDDAMAALLGTVTGEGDDEGRGGGDAEPAAERWVAFFEHIDQYHRFYAALLGKKGSTWFAAKMRASLTDMVKEHLPVSEAPRPPARPGQ
;
A
#
# COMPACT_ATOMS: atom_id res chain seq x y z
N MET A 1 6.02 -5.55 -39.80
CA MET A 1 5.79 -6.57 -38.75
C MET A 1 5.21 -5.86 -37.52
N SER A 2 3.92 -5.99 -37.32
CA SER A 2 3.23 -5.42 -36.17
C SER A 2 3.52 -6.30 -34.95
N ARG A 3 4.14 -5.73 -33.92
CA ARG A 3 4.27 -6.42 -32.64
C ARG A 3 2.87 -6.56 -32.01
N PRO A 4 2.47 -7.73 -31.55
CA PRO A 4 1.20 -7.87 -30.86
C PRO A 4 1.29 -7.13 -29.53
N THR A 5 0.60 -6.01 -29.43
CA THR A 5 0.35 -5.31 -28.18
C THR A 5 -0.78 -6.06 -27.46
N GLY A 6 -0.46 -7.17 -26.86
CA GLY A 6 -1.43 -7.92 -26.05
C GLY A 6 -1.61 -7.26 -24.68
N PRO A 7 -2.76 -7.49 -24.01
CA PRO A 7 -3.05 -6.94 -22.67
C PRO A 7 -1.99 -7.28 -21.61
N ALA A 8 -1.27 -8.37 -21.77
CA ALA A 8 -0.16 -8.75 -20.89
C ALA A 8 1.05 -7.81 -21.00
N THR A 9 1.36 -7.31 -22.19
CA THR A 9 2.49 -6.39 -22.43
C THR A 9 2.16 -5.00 -21.87
N GLU A 10 0.90 -4.57 -21.97
CA GLU A 10 0.42 -3.31 -21.41
C GLU A 10 0.47 -3.35 -19.87
N ASN A 11 0.07 -4.45 -19.26
CA ASN A 11 0.17 -4.66 -17.81
C ASN A 11 1.62 -4.59 -17.30
N LEU A 12 2.58 -5.16 -18.02
CA LEU A 12 4.01 -5.10 -17.66
C LEU A 12 4.57 -3.68 -17.75
N ARG A 13 4.21 -2.92 -18.78
CA ARG A 13 4.61 -1.50 -18.92
C ARG A 13 4.04 -0.65 -17.80
N VAL A 14 2.78 -0.81 -17.47
CA VAL A 14 2.11 -0.08 -16.38
C VAL A 14 2.76 -0.41 -15.04
N ARG A 15 3.03 -1.67 -14.74
CA ARG A 15 3.71 -2.09 -13.50
C ARG A 15 5.11 -1.50 -13.40
N ARG A 16 5.87 -1.50 -14.49
CA ARG A 16 7.21 -0.91 -14.54
C ARG A 16 7.16 0.59 -14.30
N THR A 17 6.26 1.29 -14.95
CA THR A 17 6.06 2.73 -14.78
C THR A 17 5.68 3.06 -13.34
N ARG A 18 4.77 2.33 -12.73
CA ARG A 18 4.38 2.49 -11.31
C ARG A 18 5.57 2.30 -10.38
N LYS A 19 6.37 1.27 -10.60
CA LYS A 19 7.56 1.02 -9.79
C LYS A 19 8.58 2.15 -9.90
N LEU A 20 8.88 2.61 -11.11
CA LEU A 20 9.81 3.72 -11.36
C LEU A 20 9.33 5.01 -10.68
N LEU A 21 8.05 5.32 -10.77
CA LEU A 21 7.45 6.50 -10.13
C LEU A 21 7.47 6.39 -8.61
N ARG A 22 7.18 5.22 -8.05
CA ARG A 22 7.26 4.97 -6.60
C ARG A 22 8.68 5.15 -6.07
N ASP A 23 9.66 4.55 -6.71
CA ASP A 23 11.06 4.62 -6.30
C ASP A 23 11.56 6.08 -6.37
N ALA A 24 11.26 6.79 -7.45
CA ALA A 24 11.59 8.21 -7.61
C ALA A 24 10.92 9.10 -6.54
N LEU A 25 9.65 8.84 -6.23
CA LEU A 25 8.91 9.55 -5.19
C LEU A 25 9.59 9.38 -3.82
N ILE A 26 9.93 8.16 -3.44
CA ILE A 26 10.57 7.86 -2.15
C ILE A 26 11.92 8.59 -2.04
N GLU A 27 12.78 8.47 -3.06
CA GLU A 27 14.09 9.12 -3.08
C GLU A 27 13.97 10.65 -2.94
N LEU A 28 13.04 11.25 -3.68
CA LEU A 28 12.83 12.70 -3.65
C LEU A 28 12.26 13.18 -2.32
N ILE A 29 11.39 12.42 -1.67
CA ILE A 29 10.91 12.75 -0.32
C ILE A 29 12.06 12.74 0.67
N GLU A 30 12.92 11.73 0.61
CA GLU A 30 14.11 11.63 1.47
C GLU A 30 15.07 12.80 1.28
N GLU A 31 15.22 13.29 0.05
CA GLU A 31 16.10 14.42 -0.29
C GLU A 31 15.50 15.79 0.07
N ARG A 32 14.25 16.03 -0.28
CA ARG A 32 13.64 17.38 -0.30
C ARG A 32 12.36 17.54 0.51
N GLY A 33 11.75 16.45 0.91
CA GLY A 33 10.44 16.43 1.55
C GLY A 33 9.28 16.44 0.55
N PHE A 34 8.15 15.89 0.98
CA PHE A 34 6.97 15.67 0.12
C PHE A 34 6.32 16.97 -0.37
N ASP A 35 6.20 17.97 0.50
CA ASP A 35 5.44 19.19 0.20
C ASP A 35 6.03 19.98 -0.96
N ARG A 36 7.36 19.96 -1.08
CA ARG A 36 8.10 20.69 -2.13
C ARG A 36 8.14 20.00 -3.48
N LEU A 37 7.76 18.73 -3.54
CA LEU A 37 7.86 17.94 -4.77
C LEU A 37 6.81 18.33 -5.80
N THR A 38 7.25 18.38 -7.04
CA THR A 38 6.41 18.55 -8.22
C THR A 38 6.32 17.26 -9.03
N VAL A 39 5.25 17.10 -9.79
CA VAL A 39 5.11 15.99 -10.77
C VAL A 39 6.28 15.99 -11.76
N GLY A 40 6.72 17.18 -12.19
CA GLY A 40 7.87 17.31 -13.09
C GLY A 40 9.15 16.71 -12.53
N GLU A 41 9.48 16.94 -11.26
CA GLU A 41 10.66 16.37 -10.60
C GLU A 41 10.54 14.84 -10.44
N ILE A 42 9.35 14.36 -10.10
CA ILE A 42 9.10 12.91 -9.96
C ILE A 42 9.27 12.20 -11.31
N THR A 43 8.67 12.73 -12.36
CA THR A 43 8.74 12.14 -13.72
C THR A 43 10.14 12.21 -14.30
N GLU A 44 10.86 13.30 -14.07
CA GLU A 44 12.25 13.45 -14.48
C GLU A 44 13.16 12.42 -13.79
N ARG A 45 13.06 12.28 -12.48
CA ARG A 45 13.82 11.29 -11.70
C ARG A 45 13.48 9.85 -12.12
N ALA A 46 12.22 9.56 -12.38
CA ALA A 46 11.74 8.26 -12.82
C ALA A 46 12.08 7.95 -14.29
N MET A 47 12.52 8.94 -15.05
CA MET A 47 12.69 8.84 -16.51
C MET A 47 11.40 8.42 -17.24
N VAL A 48 10.29 8.94 -16.77
CA VAL A 48 8.94 8.71 -17.30
C VAL A 48 8.42 10.04 -17.87
N SER A 49 7.72 10.00 -18.99
CA SER A 49 7.12 11.21 -19.55
C SER A 49 5.98 11.73 -18.67
N ARG A 50 5.76 13.05 -18.68
CA ARG A 50 4.58 13.65 -17.99
C ARG A 50 3.28 13.10 -18.53
N ALA A 51 3.19 12.84 -19.84
CA ALA A 51 2.02 12.25 -20.46
C ALA A 51 1.72 10.85 -19.91
N ALA A 52 2.75 10.02 -19.68
CA ALA A 52 2.61 8.71 -19.07
C ALA A 52 2.15 8.82 -17.60
N PHE A 53 2.65 9.80 -16.87
CA PHE A 53 2.19 10.08 -15.50
C PHE A 53 0.70 10.44 -15.50
N TYR A 54 0.29 11.45 -16.25
CA TYR A 54 -1.09 11.95 -16.24
C TYR A 54 -2.12 11.00 -16.87
N ARG A 55 -1.69 9.97 -17.59
CA ARG A 55 -2.60 8.87 -17.98
C ARG A 55 -3.06 8.03 -16.80
N ASN A 56 -2.24 7.91 -15.74
CA ASN A 56 -2.49 7.05 -14.60
C ASN A 56 -2.83 7.81 -13.31
N TYR A 57 -2.32 9.04 -13.18
CA TYR A 57 -2.42 9.82 -11.94
C TYR A 57 -2.80 11.27 -12.23
N ARG A 58 -3.59 11.87 -11.36
CA ARG A 58 -3.99 13.28 -11.44
C ARG A 58 -2.90 14.22 -10.93
N ASP A 59 -2.24 13.82 -9.85
CA ASP A 59 -1.22 14.60 -9.13
C ASP A 59 -0.36 13.69 -8.24
N LYS A 60 0.58 14.27 -7.50
CA LYS A 60 1.43 13.54 -6.57
C LYS A 60 0.67 12.88 -5.42
N PHE A 61 -0.44 13.47 -4.97
CA PHE A 61 -1.29 12.91 -3.91
C PHE A 61 -1.99 11.65 -4.40
N HIS A 62 -2.52 11.66 -5.60
CA HIS A 62 -3.13 10.49 -6.22
C HIS A 62 -2.12 9.35 -6.42
N LEU A 63 -0.87 9.68 -6.78
CA LEU A 63 0.21 8.68 -6.85
C LEU A 63 0.43 8.00 -5.48
N VAL A 64 0.54 8.78 -4.41
CA VAL A 64 0.68 8.26 -3.04
C VAL A 64 -0.52 7.41 -2.64
N GLU A 65 -1.74 7.87 -2.93
CA GLU A 65 -2.97 7.10 -2.66
C GLU A 65 -2.95 5.74 -3.32
N GLN A 66 -2.60 5.67 -4.60
CA GLN A 66 -2.57 4.41 -5.34
C GLN A 66 -1.51 3.45 -4.80
N ILE A 67 -0.32 3.95 -4.45
CA ILE A 67 0.72 3.11 -3.82
C ILE A 67 0.22 2.57 -2.48
N PHE A 68 -0.41 3.41 -1.68
CA PHE A 68 -0.96 3.00 -0.39
C PHE A 68 -2.11 2.00 -0.52
N ASP A 69 -3.04 2.23 -1.44
CA ASP A 69 -4.16 1.32 -1.69
C ASP A 69 -3.66 -0.06 -2.18
N ASP A 70 -2.67 -0.09 -3.08
CA ASP A 70 -2.04 -1.33 -3.54
C ASP A 70 -1.33 -2.06 -2.38
N ALA A 71 -0.64 -1.32 -1.52
CA ALA A 71 0.00 -1.87 -0.33
C ALA A 71 -1.01 -2.45 0.66
N MET A 72 -2.11 -1.75 0.91
CA MET A 72 -3.17 -2.23 1.80
C MET A 72 -3.91 -3.44 1.23
N ALA A 73 -4.18 -3.46 -0.08
CA ALA A 73 -4.78 -4.62 -0.74
C ALA A 73 -3.88 -5.86 -0.63
N ALA A 74 -2.57 -5.71 -0.83
CA ALA A 74 -1.61 -6.78 -0.64
C ALA A 74 -1.59 -7.29 0.81
N LEU A 75 -1.61 -6.38 1.79
CA LEU A 75 -1.64 -6.73 3.21
C LEU A 75 -2.92 -7.47 3.59
N LEU A 76 -4.08 -6.99 3.14
CA LEU A 76 -5.37 -7.64 3.39
C LEU A 76 -5.42 -9.03 2.77
N GLY A 77 -4.95 -9.20 1.54
CA GLY A 77 -4.86 -10.50 0.88
C GLY A 77 -4.04 -11.51 1.69
N THR A 78 -2.96 -11.09 2.32
CA THR A 78 -2.15 -11.96 3.19
C THR A 78 -2.84 -12.30 4.51
N VAL A 79 -3.59 -11.35 5.09
CA VAL A 79 -4.29 -11.55 6.37
C VAL A 79 -5.57 -12.37 6.21
N THR A 80 -6.34 -12.14 5.14
CA THR A 80 -7.62 -12.82 4.91
C THR A 80 -7.48 -14.19 4.23
N GLY A 81 -6.32 -14.50 3.68
CA GLY A 81 -6.08 -15.76 2.96
C GLY A 81 -6.78 -15.83 1.61
N GLU A 82 -7.21 -14.69 1.06
CA GLU A 82 -7.83 -14.58 -0.28
C GLU A 82 -6.79 -14.46 -1.41
N GLY A 83 -5.64 -15.09 -1.26
CA GLY A 83 -4.66 -15.29 -2.32
C GLY A 83 -4.66 -16.74 -2.74
N ASP A 84 -5.25 -17.04 -3.90
CA ASP A 84 -5.13 -18.29 -4.68
C ASP A 84 -5.06 -19.59 -3.87
N ASP A 85 -6.17 -19.99 -3.25
CA ASP A 85 -6.35 -21.40 -2.85
C ASP A 85 -7.30 -22.12 -3.79
N GLU A 86 -6.85 -22.35 -5.03
CA GLU A 86 -7.33 -23.47 -5.83
C GLU A 86 -6.38 -24.67 -5.61
N GLY A 87 -6.62 -25.40 -4.54
CA GLY A 87 -6.22 -26.79 -4.43
C GLY A 87 -4.96 -27.11 -3.67
N ARG A 88 -5.02 -27.09 -2.35
CA ARG A 88 -4.27 -28.06 -1.53
C ARG A 88 -4.97 -28.28 -0.20
N GLY A 89 -5.54 -29.48 -0.08
CA GLY A 89 -6.09 -29.98 1.17
C GLY A 89 -4.99 -30.43 2.14
N GLY A 90 -5.17 -30.14 3.40
CA GLY A 90 -4.67 -30.93 4.51
C GLY A 90 -3.39 -30.43 5.19
N GLY A 91 -3.52 -29.80 6.37
CA GLY A 91 -2.41 -29.57 7.27
C GLY A 91 -2.57 -28.34 8.16
N ASP A 92 -2.99 -28.53 9.41
CA ASP A 92 -3.51 -27.49 10.31
C ASP A 92 -2.49 -26.49 10.92
N ALA A 93 -1.25 -26.43 10.45
CA ALA A 93 -0.22 -25.55 11.06
C ALA A 93 0.51 -24.61 10.08
N GLU A 94 0.50 -24.87 8.78
CA GLU A 94 1.25 -24.08 7.80
C GLU A 94 0.63 -22.71 7.41
N PRO A 95 -0.70 -22.54 7.36
CA PRO A 95 -1.27 -21.28 6.89
C PRO A 95 -0.92 -20.05 7.76
N ALA A 96 -0.63 -20.26 9.04
CA ALA A 96 -0.28 -19.16 9.93
C ALA A 96 1.17 -18.69 9.72
N ALA A 97 2.11 -19.61 9.53
CA ALA A 97 3.52 -19.28 9.30
C ALA A 97 3.71 -18.57 7.95
N GLU A 98 3.06 -19.04 6.90
CA GLU A 98 3.09 -18.42 5.56
C GLU A 98 2.52 -17.00 5.58
N ARG A 99 1.43 -16.77 6.32
CA ARG A 99 0.86 -15.43 6.51
C ARG A 99 1.83 -14.47 7.22
N TRP A 100 2.57 -14.93 8.21
CA TRP A 100 3.59 -14.12 8.87
C TRP A 100 4.75 -13.80 7.96
N VAL A 101 5.22 -14.76 7.16
CA VAL A 101 6.28 -14.51 6.16
C VAL A 101 5.81 -13.46 5.16
N ALA A 102 4.64 -13.61 4.57
CA ALA A 102 4.07 -12.66 3.63
C ALA A 102 3.85 -11.26 4.26
N PHE A 103 3.47 -11.19 5.53
CA PHE A 103 3.38 -9.93 6.26
C PHE A 103 4.75 -9.25 6.43
N PHE A 104 5.79 -9.99 6.79
CA PHE A 104 7.13 -9.42 6.91
C PHE A 104 7.72 -9.03 5.56
N GLU A 105 7.46 -9.79 4.49
CA GLU A 105 7.82 -9.42 3.13
C GLU A 105 7.13 -8.13 2.69
N HIS A 106 5.86 -7.95 3.04
CA HIS A 106 5.13 -6.72 2.79
C HIS A 106 5.77 -5.53 3.52
N ILE A 107 6.11 -5.67 4.80
CA ILE A 107 6.79 -4.63 5.56
C ILE A 107 8.14 -4.30 4.93
N ASP A 108 8.92 -5.29 4.54
CA ASP A 108 10.21 -5.09 3.90
C ASP A 108 10.07 -4.34 2.56
N GLN A 109 9.09 -4.70 1.75
CA GLN A 109 8.82 -4.08 0.46
C GLN A 109 8.38 -2.61 0.56
N TYR A 110 7.60 -2.27 1.58
CA TYR A 110 6.98 -0.93 1.71
C TYR A 110 7.57 -0.07 2.83
N HIS A 111 8.54 -0.58 3.61
CA HIS A 111 9.07 0.16 4.76
C HIS A 111 9.66 1.53 4.40
N ARG A 112 10.36 1.64 3.28
CA ARG A 112 10.90 2.92 2.81
C ARG A 112 9.81 3.92 2.45
N PHE A 113 8.74 3.45 1.82
CA PHE A 113 7.57 4.27 1.47
C PHE A 113 6.92 4.84 2.74
N TYR A 114 6.63 4.00 3.72
CA TYR A 114 6.05 4.44 4.97
C TYR A 114 7.00 5.34 5.77
N ALA A 115 8.27 4.99 5.86
CA ALA A 115 9.27 5.78 6.57
C ALA A 115 9.45 7.18 5.94
N ALA A 116 9.46 7.28 4.61
CA ALA A 116 9.55 8.55 3.91
C ALA A 116 8.31 9.43 4.15
N LEU A 117 7.11 8.88 4.03
CA LEU A 117 5.86 9.63 4.13
C LEU A 117 5.44 9.95 5.57
N LEU A 118 5.77 9.11 6.53
CA LEU A 118 5.46 9.31 7.95
C LEU A 118 6.60 10.01 8.73
N GLY A 119 7.77 10.11 8.14
CA GLY A 119 8.94 10.75 8.73
C GLY A 119 8.82 12.29 8.75
N LYS A 120 9.86 12.95 9.22
CA LYS A 120 9.90 14.42 9.36
C LYS A 120 9.73 15.18 8.06
N LYS A 121 10.17 14.60 6.94
CA LYS A 121 10.05 15.15 5.58
C LYS A 121 8.80 14.67 4.85
N GLY A 122 7.96 13.90 5.51
CA GLY A 122 6.76 13.31 4.94
C GLY A 122 5.58 14.26 4.88
N SER A 123 4.39 13.71 4.88
CA SER A 123 3.13 14.42 4.70
C SER A 123 2.19 14.19 5.87
N THR A 124 1.75 15.27 6.52
CA THR A 124 0.69 15.22 7.55
C THR A 124 -0.64 14.74 6.98
N TRP A 125 -0.92 15.09 5.73
CA TRP A 125 -2.07 14.59 4.99
C TRP A 125 -2.04 13.05 4.87
N PHE A 126 -0.89 12.47 4.50
CA PHE A 126 -0.75 11.02 4.40
C PHE A 126 -0.90 10.34 5.76
N ALA A 127 -0.32 10.90 6.82
CA ALA A 127 -0.47 10.37 8.17
C ALA A 127 -1.94 10.31 8.62
N ALA A 128 -2.72 11.36 8.32
CA ALA A 128 -4.15 11.40 8.60
C ALA A 128 -4.94 10.37 7.78
N LYS A 129 -4.63 10.26 6.49
CA LYS A 129 -5.25 9.26 5.58
C LYS A 129 -4.96 7.83 6.04
N MET A 130 -3.73 7.53 6.36
CA MET A 130 -3.33 6.21 6.85
C MET A 130 -4.05 5.85 8.15
N ARG A 131 -4.14 6.79 9.08
CA ARG A 131 -4.87 6.60 10.35
C ARG A 131 -6.33 6.28 10.11
N ALA A 132 -7.00 7.02 9.23
CA ALA A 132 -8.39 6.78 8.87
C ALA A 132 -8.57 5.39 8.24
N SER A 133 -7.74 5.02 7.27
CA SER A 133 -7.80 3.71 6.60
C SER A 133 -7.56 2.54 7.54
N LEU A 134 -6.61 2.67 8.46
CA LEU A 134 -6.36 1.63 9.47
C LEU A 134 -7.52 1.51 10.47
N THR A 135 -8.12 2.63 10.85
CA THR A 135 -9.30 2.63 11.73
C THR A 135 -10.47 1.91 11.07
N ASP A 136 -10.73 2.17 9.81
CA ASP A 136 -11.81 1.52 9.07
C ASP A 136 -11.54 0.02 8.89
N MET A 137 -10.30 -0.35 8.57
CA MET A 137 -9.90 -1.75 8.47
C MET A 137 -10.11 -2.51 9.79
N VAL A 138 -9.72 -1.92 10.90
CA VAL A 138 -9.92 -2.51 12.24
C VAL A 138 -11.41 -2.71 12.53
N LYS A 139 -12.25 -1.72 12.22
CA LYS A 139 -13.69 -1.82 12.43
C LYS A 139 -14.35 -2.90 11.57
N GLU A 140 -13.87 -3.10 10.35
CA GLU A 140 -14.45 -4.08 9.42
C GLU A 140 -14.00 -5.52 9.70
N HIS A 141 -12.75 -5.72 10.13
CA HIS A 141 -12.13 -7.05 10.20
C HIS A 141 -11.88 -7.56 11.62
N LEU A 142 -11.89 -6.69 12.61
CA LEU A 142 -11.82 -7.10 14.02
C LEU A 142 -13.19 -6.91 14.67
N PRO A 143 -13.87 -8.00 15.06
CA PRO A 143 -15.07 -7.86 15.87
C PRO A 143 -14.68 -7.15 17.15
N VAL A 144 -15.27 -6.01 17.40
CA VAL A 144 -15.16 -5.33 18.69
C VAL A 144 -15.70 -6.31 19.71
N SER A 145 -14.82 -7.01 20.40
CA SER A 145 -15.22 -7.77 21.59
C SER A 145 -15.79 -6.74 22.54
N GLU A 146 -17.11 -6.77 22.68
CA GLU A 146 -17.83 -5.97 23.65
C GLU A 146 -17.13 -6.19 25.00
N ALA A 147 -16.50 -5.15 25.53
CA ALA A 147 -15.82 -5.22 26.82
C ALA A 147 -16.80 -5.83 27.83
N PRO A 148 -16.41 -6.81 28.64
CA PRO A 148 -17.29 -7.42 29.60
C PRO A 148 -17.88 -6.33 30.49
N ARG A 149 -19.19 -6.21 30.47
CA ARG A 149 -19.94 -5.27 31.32
C ARG A 149 -19.51 -5.51 32.77
N PRO A 150 -19.01 -4.48 33.47
CA PRO A 150 -18.60 -4.66 34.86
C PRO A 150 -19.80 -5.22 35.66
N PRO A 151 -19.58 -6.15 36.57
CA PRO A 151 -20.65 -6.74 37.35
C PRO A 151 -21.41 -5.63 38.08
N ALA A 152 -22.72 -5.69 38.00
CA ALA A 152 -23.59 -4.78 38.73
C ALA A 152 -23.25 -4.86 40.22
N ARG A 153 -22.97 -3.70 40.82
CA ARG A 153 -22.76 -3.65 42.28
C ARG A 153 -24.02 -4.16 42.96
N PRO A 154 -23.93 -5.12 43.90
CA PRO A 154 -25.07 -5.50 44.71
C PRO A 154 -25.50 -4.29 45.51
N GLY A 155 -26.79 -4.03 45.47
CA GLY A 155 -27.41 -2.85 46.03
C GLY A 155 -27.17 -2.65 47.52
N GLN A 156 -27.05 -1.37 47.86
CA GLN A 156 -27.42 -0.90 49.20
C GLN A 156 -28.89 -0.57 49.18
#